data_cd50f8a52be681c40f866721721e3307
#
_entry.id   cd50f8a52be681c40f866721721e3307
#
_cell.length_a   1.000
_cell.length_b   1.000
_cell.length_c   1.000
_cell.angle_alpha   90.00
_cell.angle_beta   90.00
_cell.angle_gamma   90.00
#
_symmetry.space_group_name_H-M   'P 1'
#
loop_
_entity.id
_entity.type
_entity.pdbx_description
1 polymer ?
#
loop_
_entity_poly.entity_id
_entity_poly.type
_entity_poly.pdbx_seq_one_letter_code
_entity_poly.pdbx_strand_id
1 'polypeptide(L)'
;MKKMLLHELHPALVHMPLALLPTAAAADLISLTTRDGAWARVARRIWVVGSASALLAGVAGMAASQEVRLETPRARDMTFLHGVGNATVLLGALGVTAWRLRREPTSTTVALGLGACGLAVYSAALGGKMVYEIGVGRPGDVQANPTLLLSRNAPLVLVRDALRGALWLVSRARALLSGGHPLAPGAAGAEEGEAPTVPSPVQAFPGQERPMPQA
;
A
#
# COMPACT_ATOMS: atom_id res chain seq x y z
N MET A 1 24.73 11.12 2.89
CA MET A 1 23.67 10.13 2.53
C MET A 1 22.43 10.45 3.33
N LYS A 2 21.26 10.60 2.70
CA LYS A 2 19.97 10.77 3.39
C LYS A 2 19.67 9.50 4.19
N LYS A 3 19.37 9.62 5.48
CA LYS A 3 19.04 8.47 6.33
C LYS A 3 17.60 8.06 6.04
N MET A 4 17.37 6.77 5.77
CA MET A 4 16.05 6.21 5.49
C MET A 4 15.19 6.21 6.75
N LEU A 5 13.95 6.65 6.63
CA LEU A 5 12.96 6.69 7.70
C LEU A 5 12.09 5.42 7.69
N LEU A 6 11.47 5.09 8.81
CA LEU A 6 10.69 3.86 8.95
C LEU A 6 9.47 3.84 8.00
N HIS A 7 8.79 4.98 7.80
CA HIS A 7 7.65 5.05 6.88
C HIS A 7 8.06 4.89 5.40
N GLU A 8 9.33 5.14 5.03
CA GLU A 8 9.84 4.90 3.67
C GLU A 8 10.03 3.40 3.36
N LEU A 9 9.96 2.54 4.39
CA LEU A 9 10.11 1.09 4.22
C LEU A 9 8.93 0.47 3.45
N HIS A 10 7.70 0.93 3.71
CA HIS A 10 6.52 0.40 3.02
C HIS A 10 6.57 0.60 1.51
N PRO A 11 6.76 1.82 0.95
CA PRO A 11 6.89 1.99 -0.49
C PRO A 11 8.06 1.21 -1.12
N ALA A 12 9.13 0.96 -0.36
CA ALA A 12 10.23 0.13 -0.85
C ALA A 12 9.84 -1.36 -0.97
N LEU A 13 9.06 -1.87 -0.02
CA LEU A 13 8.70 -3.29 0.06
C LEU A 13 7.54 -3.69 -0.87
N VAL A 14 6.61 -2.79 -1.20
CA VAL A 14 5.39 -3.13 -1.97
C VAL A 14 5.67 -3.62 -3.39
N HIS A 15 6.81 -3.28 -3.97
CA HIS A 15 7.17 -3.72 -5.32
C HIS A 15 7.28 -5.25 -5.43
N MET A 16 7.76 -5.91 -4.37
CA MET A 16 7.92 -7.37 -4.36
C MET A 16 6.57 -8.10 -4.50
N PRO A 17 5.57 -7.90 -3.62
CA PRO A 17 4.29 -8.59 -3.78
C PRO A 17 3.54 -8.14 -5.03
N LEU A 18 3.64 -6.88 -5.47
CA LEU A 18 3.02 -6.39 -6.71
C LEU A 18 3.56 -7.09 -7.96
N ALA A 19 4.82 -7.52 -7.96
CA ALA A 19 5.39 -8.32 -9.04
C ALA A 19 5.10 -9.82 -8.88
N LEU A 20 5.29 -10.35 -7.67
CA LEU A 20 5.27 -11.80 -7.45
C LEU A 20 3.86 -12.40 -7.44
N LEU A 21 2.86 -11.73 -6.84
CA LEU A 21 1.51 -12.29 -6.77
C LEU A 21 0.85 -12.44 -8.14
N PRO A 22 0.89 -11.44 -9.05
CA PRO A 22 0.40 -11.62 -10.42
C PRO A 22 1.18 -12.69 -11.19
N THR A 23 2.49 -12.76 -11.02
CA THR A 23 3.32 -13.80 -11.66
C THR A 23 2.93 -15.20 -11.19
N ALA A 24 2.66 -15.38 -9.88
CA ALA A 24 2.20 -16.65 -9.35
C ALA A 24 0.83 -17.04 -9.90
N ALA A 25 -0.12 -16.09 -9.96
CA ALA A 25 -1.45 -16.32 -10.52
C ALA A 25 -1.39 -16.66 -12.02
N ALA A 26 -0.54 -15.98 -12.79
CA ALA A 26 -0.31 -16.27 -14.20
C ALA A 26 0.30 -17.66 -14.40
N ALA A 27 1.28 -18.05 -13.59
CA ALA A 27 1.89 -19.37 -13.66
C ALA A 27 0.90 -20.49 -13.28
N ASP A 28 0.00 -20.25 -12.31
CA ASP A 28 -1.08 -21.20 -12.00
C ASP A 28 -2.09 -21.30 -13.16
N LEU A 29 -2.43 -20.19 -13.81
CA LEU A 29 -3.29 -20.20 -15.00
C LEU A 29 -2.65 -20.99 -16.16
N ILE A 30 -1.36 -20.76 -16.42
CA ILE A 30 -0.61 -21.51 -17.45
C ILE A 30 -0.61 -23.00 -17.10
N SER A 31 -0.32 -23.38 -15.85
CA SER A 31 -0.36 -24.77 -15.41
C SER A 31 -1.73 -25.41 -15.63
N LEU A 32 -2.81 -24.69 -15.33
CA LEU A 32 -4.18 -25.19 -15.47
C LEU A 32 -4.56 -25.41 -16.95
N THR A 33 -4.14 -24.52 -17.84
CA THR A 33 -4.46 -24.59 -19.29
C THR A 33 -3.59 -25.54 -20.03
N THR A 34 -2.30 -25.63 -19.72
CA THR A 34 -1.35 -26.52 -20.39
C THR A 34 -1.27 -27.91 -19.75
N ARG A 35 -1.79 -28.07 -18.55
CA ARG A 35 -1.65 -29.27 -17.71
C ARG A 35 -0.18 -29.63 -17.40
N ASP A 36 0.71 -28.67 -17.46
CA ASP A 36 2.13 -28.83 -17.14
C ASP A 36 2.40 -28.57 -15.65
N GLY A 37 2.76 -29.64 -14.94
CA GLY A 37 3.11 -29.57 -13.50
C GLY A 37 4.39 -28.79 -13.20
N ALA A 38 5.23 -28.47 -14.20
CA ALA A 38 6.39 -27.60 -13.96
C ALA A 38 5.95 -26.19 -13.58
N TRP A 39 4.96 -25.64 -14.29
CA TRP A 39 4.38 -24.35 -13.97
C TRP A 39 3.70 -24.33 -12.60
N ALA A 40 3.01 -25.43 -12.22
CA ALA A 40 2.42 -25.56 -10.89
C ALA A 40 3.47 -25.49 -9.78
N ARG A 41 4.63 -26.12 -9.97
CA ARG A 41 5.74 -26.08 -8.99
C ARG A 41 6.36 -24.68 -8.89
N VAL A 42 6.56 -24.00 -10.01
CA VAL A 42 7.05 -22.62 -10.05
C VAL A 42 6.07 -21.69 -9.34
N ALA A 43 4.78 -21.72 -9.71
CA ALA A 43 3.74 -20.92 -9.11
C ALA A 43 3.70 -21.09 -7.58
N ARG A 44 3.74 -22.32 -7.08
CA ARG A 44 3.75 -22.61 -5.64
C ARG A 44 4.88 -21.89 -4.89
N ARG A 45 6.09 -21.90 -5.45
CA ARG A 45 7.24 -21.19 -4.86
C ARG A 45 7.04 -19.68 -4.86
N ILE A 46 6.54 -19.15 -5.98
CA ILE A 46 6.28 -17.70 -6.12
C ILE A 46 5.16 -17.26 -5.16
N TRP A 47 4.09 -18.07 -4.99
CA TRP A 47 3.05 -17.80 -3.99
C TRP A 47 3.62 -17.67 -2.57
N VAL A 48 4.53 -18.56 -2.16
CA VAL A 48 5.15 -18.51 -0.83
C VAL A 48 5.95 -17.23 -0.65
N VAL A 49 6.85 -16.93 -1.59
CA VAL A 49 7.70 -15.72 -1.50
C VAL A 49 6.86 -14.44 -1.62
N GLY A 50 5.88 -14.43 -2.54
CA GLY A 50 4.97 -13.32 -2.75
C GLY A 50 4.12 -13.02 -1.51
N SER A 51 3.56 -14.04 -0.87
CA SER A 51 2.77 -13.87 0.35
C SER A 51 3.63 -13.43 1.55
N ALA A 52 4.85 -13.97 1.68
CA ALA A 52 5.77 -13.52 2.71
C ALA A 52 6.16 -12.05 2.51
N SER A 53 6.46 -11.64 1.27
CA SER A 53 6.75 -10.24 0.95
C SER A 53 5.53 -9.32 1.17
N ALA A 54 4.31 -9.78 0.86
CA ALA A 54 3.08 -9.05 1.13
C ALA A 54 2.85 -8.85 2.63
N LEU A 55 3.16 -9.87 3.46
CA LEU A 55 3.09 -9.75 4.91
C LEU A 55 4.06 -8.68 5.43
N LEU A 56 5.32 -8.72 4.98
CA LEU A 56 6.32 -7.71 5.37
C LEU A 56 5.90 -6.30 4.93
N ALA A 57 5.43 -6.14 3.70
CA ALA A 57 4.92 -4.87 3.20
C ALA A 57 3.69 -4.39 3.99
N GLY A 58 2.80 -5.30 4.38
CA GLY A 58 1.63 -5.00 5.20
C GLY A 58 2.00 -4.51 6.60
N VAL A 59 2.93 -5.20 7.27
CA VAL A 59 3.46 -4.77 8.59
C VAL A 59 4.10 -3.38 8.49
N ALA A 60 4.95 -3.16 7.47
CA ALA A 60 5.56 -1.86 7.24
C ALA A 60 4.53 -0.77 6.94
N GLY A 61 3.47 -1.07 6.17
CA GLY A 61 2.38 -0.14 5.86
C GLY A 61 1.56 0.25 7.08
N MET A 62 1.23 -0.73 7.94
CA MET A 62 0.55 -0.45 9.21
C MET A 62 1.39 0.45 10.13
N ALA A 63 2.70 0.21 10.20
CA ALA A 63 3.59 1.08 10.97
C ALA A 63 3.72 2.48 10.35
N ALA A 64 3.88 2.56 9.02
CA ALA A 64 3.97 3.82 8.30
C ALA A 64 2.74 4.71 8.51
N SER A 65 1.54 4.12 8.62
CA SER A 65 0.30 4.85 8.88
C SER A 65 0.31 5.62 10.21
N GLN A 66 1.18 5.25 11.16
CA GLN A 66 1.32 5.92 12.45
C GLN A 66 2.37 7.06 12.42
N GLU A 67 3.22 7.11 11.40
CA GLU A 67 4.25 8.15 11.25
C GLU A 67 3.81 9.30 10.35
N VAL A 68 2.75 9.13 9.56
CA VAL A 68 2.20 10.18 8.68
C VAL A 68 1.04 10.91 9.33
N ARG A 69 0.87 12.19 8.99
CA ARG A 69 -0.28 12.99 9.43
C ARG A 69 -1.41 12.83 8.42
N LEU A 70 -2.59 12.49 8.93
CA LEU A 70 -3.82 12.40 8.14
C LEU A 70 -4.74 13.54 8.56
N GLU A 71 -4.54 14.71 7.97
CA GLU A 71 -5.20 15.95 8.41
C GLU A 71 -6.68 15.98 8.01
N THR A 72 -7.01 15.47 6.83
CA THR A 72 -8.38 15.51 6.30
C THR A 72 -9.15 14.21 6.54
N PRO A 73 -10.49 14.26 6.68
CA PRO A 73 -11.33 13.06 6.72
C PRO A 73 -11.14 12.17 5.48
N ARG A 74 -11.02 12.78 4.28
CA ARG A 74 -10.76 12.06 3.03
C ARG A 74 -9.44 11.28 3.09
N ALA A 75 -8.35 11.88 3.56
CA ALA A 75 -7.05 11.20 3.71
C ALA A 75 -7.13 10.00 4.67
N ARG A 76 -7.85 10.14 5.79
CA ARG A 76 -8.06 9.06 6.77
C ARG A 76 -8.81 7.89 6.16
N ASP A 77 -9.90 8.18 5.44
CA ASP A 77 -10.74 7.15 4.85
C ASP A 77 -10.12 6.49 3.63
N MET A 78 -9.34 7.24 2.82
CA MET A 78 -8.50 6.64 1.77
C MET A 78 -7.44 5.71 2.36
N THR A 79 -6.79 6.11 3.46
CA THR A 79 -5.84 5.24 4.19
C THR A 79 -6.53 3.99 4.72
N PHE A 80 -7.76 4.13 5.24
CA PHE A 80 -8.57 3.00 5.68
C PHE A 80 -8.88 2.04 4.53
N LEU A 81 -9.40 2.53 3.41
CA LEU A 81 -9.73 1.72 2.23
C LEU A 81 -8.49 1.04 1.63
N HIS A 82 -7.38 1.77 1.54
CA HIS A 82 -6.09 1.22 1.14
C HIS A 82 -5.63 0.10 2.09
N GLY A 83 -5.74 0.30 3.40
CA GLY A 83 -5.39 -0.68 4.40
C GLY A 83 -6.26 -1.94 4.35
N VAL A 84 -7.59 -1.78 4.22
CA VAL A 84 -8.54 -2.90 4.07
C VAL A 84 -8.29 -3.66 2.77
N GLY A 85 -8.09 -2.93 1.65
CA GLY A 85 -7.77 -3.54 0.37
C GLY A 85 -6.52 -4.42 0.44
N ASN A 86 -5.43 -3.89 1.00
CA ASN A 86 -4.18 -4.63 1.17
C ASN A 86 -4.32 -5.81 2.15
N ALA A 87 -5.07 -5.66 3.26
CA ALA A 87 -5.35 -6.77 4.17
C ALA A 87 -6.13 -7.89 3.47
N THR A 88 -7.12 -7.55 2.64
CA THR A 88 -7.89 -8.51 1.84
C THR A 88 -7.00 -9.24 0.82
N VAL A 89 -6.13 -8.51 0.11
CA VAL A 89 -5.14 -9.10 -0.80
C VAL A 89 -4.21 -10.06 -0.07
N LEU A 90 -3.69 -9.65 1.10
CA LEU A 90 -2.80 -10.49 1.92
C LEU A 90 -3.50 -11.78 2.36
N LEU A 91 -4.72 -11.67 2.91
CA LEU A 91 -5.50 -12.84 3.35
C LEU A 91 -5.83 -13.77 2.18
N GLY A 92 -6.20 -13.22 1.02
CA GLY A 92 -6.42 -13.99 -0.20
C GLY A 92 -5.14 -14.73 -0.65
N ALA A 93 -4.01 -14.02 -0.69
CA ALA A 93 -2.72 -14.60 -1.07
C ALA A 93 -2.27 -15.70 -0.09
N LEU A 94 -2.44 -15.49 1.22
CA LEU A 94 -2.14 -16.51 2.23
C LEU A 94 -3.07 -17.73 2.08
N GLY A 95 -4.36 -17.53 1.81
CA GLY A 95 -5.34 -18.60 1.58
C GLY A 95 -4.98 -19.42 0.35
N VAL A 96 -4.69 -18.77 -0.78
CA VAL A 96 -4.22 -19.44 -2.01
C VAL A 96 -2.90 -20.17 -1.75
N THR A 97 -1.95 -19.53 -1.07
CA THR A 97 -0.66 -20.16 -0.71
C THR A 97 -0.87 -21.41 0.15
N ALA A 98 -1.69 -21.34 1.19
CA ALA A 98 -1.99 -22.51 2.05
C ALA A 98 -2.62 -23.66 1.26
N TRP A 99 -3.49 -23.35 0.31
CA TRP A 99 -4.04 -24.35 -0.62
C TRP A 99 -2.95 -24.95 -1.50
N ARG A 100 -2.15 -24.10 -2.14
CA ARG A 100 -1.10 -24.47 -3.11
C ARG A 100 0.06 -25.26 -2.47
N LEU A 101 0.27 -25.14 -1.17
CA LEU A 101 1.24 -25.96 -0.45
C LEU A 101 0.86 -27.45 -0.43
N ARG A 102 -0.43 -27.77 -0.56
CA ARG A 102 -0.95 -29.14 -0.41
C ARG A 102 -1.64 -29.67 -1.66
N ARG A 103 -2.05 -28.80 -2.59
CA ARG A 103 -2.91 -29.15 -3.72
C ARG A 103 -2.47 -28.45 -5.01
N GLU A 104 -2.83 -29.01 -6.14
CA GLU A 104 -2.65 -28.39 -7.44
C GLU A 104 -3.61 -27.21 -7.65
N PRO A 105 -3.32 -26.29 -8.63
CA PRO A 105 -4.21 -25.18 -8.92
C PRO A 105 -5.57 -25.68 -9.42
N THR A 106 -6.61 -24.92 -9.07
CA THR A 106 -7.96 -25.10 -9.57
C THR A 106 -8.44 -23.81 -10.20
N SER A 107 -9.49 -23.87 -11.04
CA SER A 107 -10.11 -22.65 -11.60
C SER A 107 -10.51 -21.67 -10.50
N THR A 108 -11.00 -22.15 -9.36
CA THR A 108 -11.35 -21.31 -8.20
C THR A 108 -10.12 -20.60 -7.62
N THR A 109 -9.00 -21.33 -7.41
CA THR A 109 -7.80 -20.69 -6.84
C THR A 109 -7.16 -19.72 -7.81
N VAL A 110 -7.21 -19.99 -9.11
CA VAL A 110 -6.77 -19.03 -10.15
C VAL A 110 -7.67 -17.79 -10.16
N ALA A 111 -8.99 -17.94 -10.12
CA ALA A 111 -9.93 -16.81 -10.08
C ALA A 111 -9.72 -15.95 -8.82
N LEU A 112 -9.54 -16.57 -7.65
CA LEU A 112 -9.23 -15.85 -6.41
C LEU A 112 -7.89 -15.11 -6.51
N GLY A 113 -6.86 -15.75 -7.08
CA GLY A 113 -5.56 -15.11 -7.30
C GLY A 113 -5.66 -13.89 -8.22
N LEU A 114 -6.35 -14.01 -9.36
CA LEU A 114 -6.56 -12.90 -10.28
C LEU A 114 -7.42 -11.79 -9.67
N GLY A 115 -8.46 -12.12 -8.91
CA GLY A 115 -9.27 -11.16 -8.15
C GLY A 115 -8.44 -10.39 -7.13
N ALA A 116 -7.57 -11.10 -6.39
CA ALA A 116 -6.63 -10.44 -5.46
C ALA A 116 -5.66 -9.51 -6.19
N CYS A 117 -5.18 -9.87 -7.40
CA CYS A 117 -4.35 -8.98 -8.21
C CYS A 117 -5.10 -7.71 -8.64
N GLY A 118 -6.36 -7.82 -9.08
CA GLY A 118 -7.18 -6.66 -9.42
C GLY A 118 -7.37 -5.72 -8.24
N LEU A 119 -7.65 -6.28 -7.05
CA LEU A 119 -7.76 -5.51 -5.82
C LEU A 119 -6.42 -4.86 -5.41
N ALA A 120 -5.29 -5.56 -5.64
CA ALA A 120 -3.96 -5.00 -5.38
C ALA A 120 -3.67 -3.78 -6.27
N VAL A 121 -4.02 -3.84 -7.56
CA VAL A 121 -3.90 -2.71 -8.49
C VAL A 121 -4.75 -1.53 -8.04
N TYR A 122 -6.02 -1.77 -7.67
CA TYR A 122 -6.89 -0.73 -7.13
C TYR A 122 -6.32 -0.11 -5.86
N SER A 123 -5.86 -0.93 -4.91
CA SER A 123 -5.24 -0.47 -3.66
C SER A 123 -3.96 0.33 -3.92
N ALA A 124 -3.12 -0.11 -4.87
CA ALA A 124 -1.92 0.64 -5.27
C ALA A 124 -2.28 2.01 -5.89
N ALA A 125 -3.34 2.09 -6.70
CA ALA A 125 -3.84 3.35 -7.25
C ALA A 125 -4.30 4.30 -6.14
N LEU A 126 -5.03 3.81 -5.11
CA LEU A 126 -5.39 4.62 -3.94
C LEU A 126 -4.15 5.13 -3.21
N GLY A 127 -3.14 4.27 -2.99
CA GLY A 127 -1.87 4.66 -2.39
C GLY A 127 -1.17 5.76 -3.18
N GLY A 128 -1.13 5.65 -4.51
CA GLY A 128 -0.62 6.67 -5.40
C GLY A 128 -1.36 8.00 -5.25
N LYS A 129 -2.70 7.99 -5.29
CA LYS A 129 -3.51 9.19 -5.09
C LYS A 129 -3.25 9.87 -3.74
N MET A 130 -3.14 9.10 -2.66
CA MET A 130 -2.81 9.66 -1.34
C MET A 130 -1.50 10.44 -1.36
N VAL A 131 -0.46 9.94 -2.03
CA VAL A 131 0.85 10.60 -2.09
C VAL A 131 0.85 11.77 -3.08
N TYR A 132 0.33 11.59 -4.28
CA TYR A 132 0.46 12.56 -5.37
C TYR A 132 -0.60 13.67 -5.34
N GLU A 133 -1.84 13.34 -4.98
CA GLU A 133 -2.95 14.31 -4.97
C GLU A 133 -3.11 14.97 -3.58
N ILE A 134 -3.07 14.16 -2.50
CA ILE A 134 -3.34 14.65 -1.14
C ILE A 134 -2.04 15.06 -0.42
N GLY A 135 -0.88 14.52 -0.81
CA GLY A 135 0.41 14.86 -0.24
C GLY A 135 0.81 14.01 0.98
N VAL A 136 0.08 12.95 1.31
CA VAL A 136 0.38 12.09 2.47
C VAL A 136 1.82 11.57 2.42
N GLY A 137 2.57 11.80 3.51
CA GLY A 137 3.97 11.36 3.63
C GLY A 137 4.99 12.27 2.95
N ARG A 138 4.61 13.46 2.47
CA ARG A 138 5.55 14.46 1.97
C ARG A 138 6.39 15.08 3.12
N PRO A 139 7.56 15.67 2.81
CA PRO A 139 8.30 16.46 3.81
C PRO A 139 7.40 17.54 4.42
N GLY A 140 7.18 17.50 5.74
CA GLY A 140 6.24 18.35 6.46
C GLY A 140 5.01 17.62 6.98
N ASP A 141 4.57 16.55 6.32
CA ASP A 141 3.43 15.70 6.73
C ASP A 141 3.83 14.53 7.66
N VAL A 142 5.11 14.40 7.91
CA VAL A 142 5.65 13.38 8.82
C VAL A 142 5.63 13.90 10.24
N GLN A 143 5.42 13.05 11.23
CA GLN A 143 5.50 13.42 12.64
C GLN A 143 6.86 14.05 12.98
N ALA A 144 6.89 14.92 14.01
CA ALA A 144 8.06 15.70 14.36
C ALA A 144 9.34 14.89 14.67
N ASN A 145 9.19 13.61 15.08
CA ASN A 145 10.31 12.72 15.41
C ASN A 145 10.14 11.37 14.68
N PRO A 146 10.37 11.30 13.35
CA PRO A 146 10.26 10.06 12.62
C PRO A 146 11.39 9.09 13.01
N THR A 147 11.07 7.80 13.07
CA THR A 147 12.03 6.77 13.45
C THR A 147 13.00 6.49 12.31
N LEU A 148 14.29 6.54 12.60
CA LEU A 148 15.31 6.10 11.64
C LEU A 148 15.29 4.58 11.51
N LEU A 149 15.26 4.05 10.28
CA LEU A 149 15.19 2.62 10.00
C LEU A 149 16.34 1.82 10.63
N LEU A 150 17.53 2.41 10.68
CA LEU A 150 18.73 1.77 11.27
C LEU A 150 18.94 2.12 12.76
N SER A 151 17.94 2.65 13.46
CA SER A 151 18.03 2.87 14.90
C SER A 151 17.85 1.55 15.65
N ARG A 152 18.50 1.44 16.84
CA ARG A 152 18.36 0.24 17.69
C ARG A 152 16.91 -0.05 18.09
N ASN A 153 16.08 0.96 18.16
CA ASN A 153 14.67 0.86 18.54
C ASN A 153 13.72 0.61 17.36
N ALA A 154 14.22 0.65 16.10
CA ALA A 154 13.38 0.52 14.92
C ALA A 154 12.53 -0.77 14.90
N PRO A 155 13.05 -1.96 15.26
CA PRO A 155 12.25 -3.18 15.27
C PRO A 155 11.08 -3.11 16.27
N LEU A 156 11.32 -2.56 17.46
CA LEU A 156 10.30 -2.41 18.49
C LEU A 156 9.23 -1.39 18.07
N VAL A 157 9.66 -0.26 17.52
CA VAL A 157 8.76 0.78 16.99
C VAL A 157 7.93 0.22 15.84
N LEU A 158 8.56 -0.51 14.91
CA LEU A 158 7.86 -1.16 13.79
C LEU A 158 6.72 -2.07 14.28
N VAL A 159 7.00 -2.97 15.22
CA VAL A 159 5.99 -3.90 15.76
C VAL A 159 4.90 -3.13 16.51
N ARG A 160 5.28 -2.21 17.40
CA ARG A 160 4.32 -1.40 18.17
C ARG A 160 3.39 -0.61 17.26
N ASP A 161 3.95 0.06 16.26
CA ASP A 161 3.17 0.95 15.39
C ASP A 161 2.38 0.14 14.35
N ALA A 162 2.86 -1.03 13.92
CA ALA A 162 2.07 -1.96 13.12
C ALA A 162 0.83 -2.46 13.90
N LEU A 163 0.97 -2.79 15.17
CA LEU A 163 -0.16 -3.18 16.02
C LEU A 163 -1.16 -2.03 16.19
N ARG A 164 -0.69 -0.79 16.40
CA ARG A 164 -1.55 0.39 16.50
C ARG A 164 -2.31 0.64 15.19
N GLY A 165 -1.63 0.53 14.05
CA GLY A 165 -2.24 0.66 12.73
C GLY A 165 -3.33 -0.39 12.50
N ALA A 166 -3.06 -1.65 12.86
CA ALA A 166 -4.04 -2.73 12.75
C ALA A 166 -5.27 -2.50 13.67
N LEU A 167 -5.04 -2.08 14.91
CA LEU A 167 -6.13 -1.75 15.84
C LEU A 167 -6.96 -0.57 15.35
N TRP A 168 -6.32 0.46 14.80
CA TRP A 168 -7.02 1.59 14.18
C TRP A 168 -7.89 1.12 13.00
N LEU A 169 -7.37 0.26 12.13
CA LEU A 169 -8.12 -0.29 11.00
C LEU A 169 -9.39 -1.04 11.47
N VAL A 170 -9.24 -1.89 12.50
CA VAL A 170 -10.37 -2.62 13.10
C VAL A 170 -11.37 -1.67 13.75
N SER A 171 -10.91 -0.65 14.48
CA SER A 171 -11.79 0.33 15.13
C SER A 171 -12.59 1.14 14.12
N ARG A 172 -11.97 1.55 13.00
CA ARG A 172 -12.65 2.26 11.91
C ARG A 172 -13.67 1.38 11.20
N ALA A 173 -13.33 0.10 10.95
CA ALA A 173 -14.26 -0.87 10.39
C ALA A 173 -15.50 -1.06 11.29
N ARG A 174 -15.30 -1.21 12.61
CA ARG A 174 -16.40 -1.32 13.57
C ARG A 174 -17.27 -0.07 13.56
N ALA A 175 -16.69 1.13 13.54
CA ALA A 175 -17.44 2.39 13.50
C ALA A 175 -18.31 2.49 12.24
N LEU A 176 -17.83 2.05 11.08
CA LEU A 176 -18.62 2.00 9.85
C LEU A 176 -19.77 1.01 9.96
N LEU A 177 -19.52 -0.20 10.46
CA LEU A 177 -20.54 -1.24 10.61
C LEU A 177 -21.63 -0.89 11.63
N SER A 178 -21.31 -0.09 12.65
CA SER A 178 -22.28 0.39 13.64
C SER A 178 -23.06 1.63 13.20
N GLY A 179 -22.93 2.07 11.95
CA GLY A 179 -23.62 3.26 11.45
C GLY A 179 -23.06 4.59 11.98
N GLY A 180 -21.81 4.58 12.49
CA GLY A 180 -21.15 5.75 13.06
C GLY A 180 -20.80 6.80 12.01
N HIS A 181 -19.53 6.92 11.64
CA HIS A 181 -19.10 7.92 10.65
C HIS A 181 -19.04 7.30 9.25
N PRO A 182 -19.87 7.76 8.27
CA PRO A 182 -19.77 7.33 6.88
C PRO A 182 -18.38 7.67 6.30
N LEU A 183 -18.04 7.05 5.17
CA LEU A 183 -16.81 7.40 4.43
C LEU A 183 -16.94 8.83 3.88
N ALA A 184 -15.85 9.59 3.93
CA ALA A 184 -15.79 10.91 3.37
C ALA A 184 -16.01 10.87 1.84
N PRO A 185 -16.65 11.87 1.24
CA PRO A 185 -16.75 11.99 -0.21
C PRO A 185 -15.39 11.86 -0.89
N GLY A 186 -15.32 11.17 -2.03
CA GLY A 186 -14.10 10.96 -2.80
C GLY A 186 -13.05 10.03 -2.15
N ALA A 187 -13.32 9.44 -0.97
CA ALA A 187 -12.38 8.52 -0.32
C ALA A 187 -12.10 7.26 -1.15
N ALA A 188 -13.05 6.79 -1.94
CA ALA A 188 -12.88 5.67 -2.86
C ALA A 188 -12.20 6.05 -4.18
N GLY A 189 -11.78 7.30 -4.33
CA GLY A 189 -11.11 7.76 -5.54
C GLY A 189 -12.06 8.08 -6.71
N ALA A 190 -13.37 8.13 -6.47
CA ALA A 190 -14.41 8.27 -7.48
C ALA A 190 -14.85 9.72 -7.78
N GLU A 191 -14.16 10.74 -7.27
CA GLU A 191 -14.49 12.11 -7.67
C GLU A 191 -13.86 12.43 -9.03
N GLU A 192 -14.69 12.37 -10.06
CA GLU A 192 -14.51 13.13 -11.29
C GLU A 192 -14.97 14.56 -10.99
N GLY A 193 -14.09 15.56 -11.11
CA GLY A 193 -14.60 16.88 -11.41
C GLY A 193 -14.08 18.12 -10.72
N GLU A 194 -13.09 18.07 -9.86
CA GLU A 194 -12.32 19.27 -9.59
C GLU A 194 -10.87 19.00 -9.95
N ALA A 195 -10.50 19.41 -11.16
CA ALA A 195 -9.10 19.46 -11.54
C ALA A 195 -8.37 20.19 -10.42
N PRO A 196 -7.29 19.61 -9.88
CA PRO A 196 -6.49 20.33 -8.89
C PRO A 196 -6.16 21.66 -9.53
N THR A 197 -6.55 22.75 -8.88
CA THR A 197 -6.00 24.05 -9.21
C THR A 197 -4.51 23.91 -8.92
N VAL A 198 -3.76 23.55 -9.97
CA VAL A 198 -2.30 23.60 -9.94
C VAL A 198 -1.99 25.02 -9.50
N PRO A 199 -1.38 25.24 -8.33
CA PRO A 199 -0.96 26.57 -7.96
C PRO A 199 -0.11 27.06 -9.12
N SER A 200 -0.53 28.17 -9.74
CA SER A 200 0.17 28.74 -10.88
C SER A 200 1.66 28.80 -10.54
N PRO A 201 2.58 28.34 -11.39
CA PRO A 201 4.01 28.30 -11.08
C PRO A 201 4.65 29.69 -10.91
N VAL A 202 3.85 30.72 -10.78
CA VAL A 202 4.25 32.11 -10.63
C VAL A 202 3.78 32.63 -9.26
N GLN A 203 4.23 32.00 -8.18
CA GLN A 203 4.61 32.75 -6.99
C GLN A 203 6.13 32.63 -6.89
N ALA A 204 6.79 33.45 -7.72
CA ALA A 204 8.20 33.78 -7.55
C ALA A 204 8.43 34.14 -6.07
N PHE A 205 9.38 33.46 -5.45
CA PHE A 205 9.85 33.83 -4.11
C PHE A 205 10.20 35.32 -4.11
N PRO A 206 9.61 36.16 -3.25
CA PRO A 206 10.01 37.54 -3.14
C PRO A 206 11.45 37.56 -2.62
N GLY A 207 12.41 37.94 -3.47
CA GLY A 207 13.79 38.14 -3.06
C GLY A 207 14.88 37.65 -4.00
N GLN A 208 14.59 37.18 -5.23
CA GLN A 208 15.64 36.90 -6.23
C GLN A 208 15.54 37.84 -7.43
N GLU A 209 15.78 39.14 -7.20
CA GLU A 209 16.24 40.02 -8.26
C GLU A 209 17.72 39.69 -8.57
N ARG A 210 17.97 39.02 -9.69
CA ARG A 210 19.33 38.90 -10.22
C ARG A 210 19.75 40.28 -10.70
N PRO A 211 20.88 40.86 -10.24
CA PRO A 211 21.37 42.09 -10.82
C PRO A 211 21.77 41.82 -12.30
N MET A 212 21.21 42.62 -13.18
CA MET A 212 21.59 42.62 -14.61
C MET A 212 23.07 43.04 -14.75
N PRO A 213 23.88 42.37 -15.59
CA PRO A 213 25.22 42.82 -15.87
C PRO A 213 25.14 44.15 -16.62
N GLN A 214 25.77 45.18 -16.06
CA GLN A 214 25.98 46.44 -16.74
C GLN A 214 26.99 46.25 -17.85
N ALA A 215 26.64 46.74 -19.06
CA ALA A 215 27.48 46.78 -20.24
C ALA A 215 28.65 47.74 -20.08
#